data_21deb42b1e4c71fe99c639a27be5e063
#
_entry.id   21deb42b1e4c71fe99c639a27be5e063
#
_cell.length_a   1.000
_cell.length_b   1.000
_cell.length_c   1.000
_cell.angle_alpha   90.00
_cell.angle_beta   90.00
_cell.angle_gamma   90.00
#
_symmetry.space_group_name_H-M   'P 1'
#
loop_
_entity.id
_entity.type
_entity.pdbx_description
1 polymer ?
#
loop_
_entity_poly.entity_id
_entity_poly.type
_entity_poly.pdbx_seq_one_letter_code
_entity_poly.pdbx_strand_id
1 'polypeptide(L)'
;EIPENTVHQISNIGDVPLVFMEISTGEEVMERDLISVESRDLNEAELGYRTEPFVKMQPAFKDYLWGGTKLKEHYGKHCDYDSIAESWELSAHEAGQSIVASGRYKGRLFADYLSKIGRENCGWKCQSIERFPILVKLIDAKENLSVQVHPDDDYALSRENEYGKNEMWYVLEHEEGAGIYCGFKQDMTREQVQEALTDG
;
A
#
# COMPACT_ATOMS: atom_id res chain seq x y z
N GLU A 1 -7.38 -7.00 -6.50
CA GLU A 1 -8.41 -6.62 -7.49
C GLU A 1 -9.02 -7.89 -8.07
N ILE A 2 -10.33 -8.00 -8.03
CA ILE A 2 -11.05 -9.10 -8.66
C ILE A 2 -11.29 -8.69 -10.11
N PRO A 3 -10.80 -9.44 -11.09
CA PRO A 3 -11.01 -9.10 -12.51
C PRO A 3 -12.50 -9.09 -12.87
N GLU A 4 -12.85 -8.32 -13.90
CA GLU A 4 -14.19 -8.35 -14.48
C GLU A 4 -14.60 -9.77 -14.87
N ASN A 5 -15.88 -10.09 -14.71
CA ASN A 5 -16.46 -11.40 -14.98
C ASN A 5 -15.86 -12.57 -14.17
N THR A 6 -15.24 -12.28 -13.03
CA THR A 6 -14.70 -13.31 -12.13
C THR A 6 -15.75 -13.70 -11.09
N VAL A 7 -16.10 -14.99 -11.04
CA VAL A 7 -16.92 -15.52 -9.96
C VAL A 7 -16.10 -15.57 -8.69
N HIS A 8 -16.57 -14.91 -7.64
CA HIS A 8 -15.89 -14.87 -6.35
C HIS A 8 -16.88 -14.89 -5.18
N GLN A 9 -16.41 -15.28 -4.02
CA GLN A 9 -17.19 -15.32 -2.80
C GLN A 9 -16.33 -14.87 -1.63
N ILE A 10 -16.92 -14.08 -0.73
CA ILE A 10 -16.33 -13.74 0.55
C ILE A 10 -17.12 -14.50 1.62
N SER A 11 -16.43 -15.31 2.42
CA SER A 11 -17.02 -16.05 3.52
C SER A 11 -16.33 -15.71 4.83
N ASN A 12 -17.11 -15.40 5.85
CA ASN A 12 -16.59 -15.32 7.21
C ASN A 12 -16.56 -16.72 7.83
N ILE A 13 -15.37 -17.27 7.98
CA ILE A 13 -15.14 -18.59 8.60
C ILE A 13 -14.70 -18.50 10.06
N GLY A 14 -14.67 -17.28 10.64
CA GLY A 14 -14.28 -17.02 12.02
C GLY A 14 -15.43 -16.58 12.91
N ASP A 15 -15.17 -16.58 14.22
CA ASP A 15 -16.16 -16.21 15.24
C ASP A 15 -16.31 -14.71 15.47
N VAL A 16 -15.50 -13.89 14.78
CA VAL A 16 -15.54 -12.42 14.86
C VAL A 16 -16.08 -11.82 13.57
N PRO A 17 -16.75 -10.66 13.60
CA PRO A 17 -17.24 -10.01 12.40
C PRO A 17 -16.12 -9.75 11.40
N LEU A 18 -16.35 -10.08 10.13
CA LEU A 18 -15.48 -9.72 9.03
C LEU A 18 -15.84 -8.29 8.58
N VAL A 19 -14.89 -7.37 8.73
CA VAL A 19 -15.02 -6.01 8.21
C VAL A 19 -14.02 -5.85 7.07
N PHE A 20 -14.50 -5.44 5.90
CA PHE A 20 -13.66 -5.21 4.75
C PHE A 20 -14.13 -3.97 3.99
N MET A 21 -13.23 -3.39 3.22
CA MET A 21 -13.56 -2.33 2.27
C MET A 21 -13.49 -2.92 0.87
N GLU A 22 -14.60 -2.83 0.14
CA GLU A 22 -14.63 -3.12 -1.28
C GLU A 22 -14.46 -1.81 -2.06
N ILE A 23 -13.56 -1.83 -3.03
CA ILE A 23 -13.36 -0.72 -3.95
C ILE A 23 -13.60 -1.26 -5.35
N SER A 24 -14.74 -0.90 -5.92
CA SER A 24 -15.08 -1.24 -7.30
C SER A 24 -14.71 -0.08 -8.21
N THR A 25 -14.05 -0.38 -9.32
CA THR A 25 -13.66 0.61 -10.34
C THR A 25 -14.20 0.19 -11.70
N GLY A 26 -14.84 1.09 -12.42
CA GLY A 26 -15.42 0.85 -13.73
C GLY A 26 -16.14 2.10 -14.24
N GLU A 27 -16.58 2.10 -15.51
CA GLU A 27 -17.34 3.22 -16.07
C GLU A 27 -18.74 3.32 -15.44
N GLU A 28 -19.36 2.17 -15.16
CA GLU A 28 -20.60 2.08 -14.38
C GLU A 28 -20.54 0.83 -13.48
N VAL A 29 -20.74 0.99 -12.19
CA VAL A 29 -20.88 -0.11 -11.23
C VAL A 29 -22.31 -0.13 -10.74
N MET A 30 -23.04 -1.21 -11.02
CA MET A 30 -24.43 -1.37 -10.59
C MET A 30 -24.59 -2.63 -9.74
N GLU A 31 -25.51 -2.56 -8.77
CA GLU A 31 -25.82 -3.69 -7.88
C GLU A 31 -26.30 -4.96 -8.65
N ARG A 32 -26.90 -4.78 -9.82
CA ARG A 32 -27.29 -5.87 -10.72
C ARG A 32 -26.14 -6.63 -11.36
N ASP A 33 -24.91 -6.10 -11.27
CA ASP A 33 -23.71 -6.78 -11.77
C ASP A 33 -23.23 -7.87 -10.82
N LEU A 34 -23.87 -7.96 -9.63
CA LEU A 34 -23.67 -9.02 -8.67
C LEU A 34 -24.60 -10.19 -8.99
N ILE A 35 -24.05 -11.24 -9.58
CA ILE A 35 -24.76 -12.51 -9.77
C ILE A 35 -24.41 -13.43 -8.61
N SER A 36 -25.40 -13.73 -7.77
CA SER A 36 -25.23 -14.73 -6.72
C SER A 36 -25.23 -16.13 -7.33
N VAL A 37 -24.12 -16.82 -7.25
CA VAL A 37 -23.99 -18.22 -7.68
C VAL A 37 -24.00 -19.09 -6.42
N GLU A 38 -24.77 -20.19 -6.43
CA GLU A 38 -24.72 -21.16 -5.32
C GLU A 38 -23.27 -21.63 -5.12
N SER A 39 -22.77 -21.51 -3.88
CA SER A 39 -21.43 -21.94 -3.54
C SER A 39 -21.29 -23.44 -3.76
N ARG A 40 -20.38 -23.84 -4.63
CA ARG A 40 -19.84 -25.19 -4.62
C ARG A 40 -18.63 -25.20 -3.72
N ASP A 41 -18.52 -26.21 -2.88
CA ASP A 41 -17.23 -26.54 -2.26
C ASP A 41 -16.28 -27.00 -3.38
N LEU A 42 -15.58 -26.02 -3.97
CA LEU A 42 -14.55 -26.29 -4.96
C LEU A 42 -13.38 -26.95 -4.25
N ASN A 43 -12.99 -28.15 -4.69
CA ASN A 43 -11.81 -28.79 -4.17
C ASN A 43 -10.53 -28.04 -4.64
N GLU A 44 -9.42 -28.23 -3.92
CA GLU A 44 -8.14 -27.56 -4.23
C GLU A 44 -7.63 -27.79 -5.67
N ALA A 45 -8.08 -28.87 -6.34
CA ALA A 45 -7.69 -29.16 -7.72
C ALA A 45 -8.52 -28.36 -8.74
N GLU A 46 -9.76 -27.97 -8.40
CA GLU A 46 -10.63 -27.15 -9.25
C GLU A 46 -10.34 -25.65 -9.13
N LEU A 47 -9.82 -25.21 -8.00
CA LEU A 47 -9.34 -23.84 -7.76
C LEU A 47 -8.03 -23.51 -8.49
N GLY A 48 -7.59 -24.36 -9.42
CA GLY A 48 -6.41 -24.14 -10.26
C GLY A 48 -5.27 -23.40 -9.54
N TYR A 49 -4.44 -24.10 -8.89
CA TYR A 49 -3.21 -23.86 -8.08
C TYR A 49 -2.46 -22.51 -8.16
N ARG A 50 -3.02 -21.42 -8.65
CA ARG A 50 -2.19 -20.24 -8.99
C ARG A 50 -2.16 -19.16 -7.93
N THR A 51 -3.27 -18.87 -7.26
CA THR A 51 -3.30 -17.82 -6.23
C THR A 51 -4.25 -18.18 -5.10
N GLU A 52 -3.84 -17.91 -3.88
CA GLU A 52 -4.78 -17.85 -2.77
C GLU A 52 -5.56 -16.53 -2.92
N PRO A 53 -6.91 -16.56 -2.80
CA PRO A 53 -7.72 -15.36 -3.02
C PRO A 53 -7.36 -14.22 -2.07
N PHE A 54 -6.87 -14.54 -0.87
CA PHE A 54 -6.44 -13.56 0.12
C PHE A 54 -5.18 -14.02 0.84
N VAL A 55 -4.22 -13.14 0.98
CA VAL A 55 -3.05 -13.34 1.82
C VAL A 55 -2.95 -12.21 2.84
N LYS A 56 -2.68 -12.56 4.09
CA LYS A 56 -2.33 -11.59 5.12
C LYS A 56 -0.89 -11.15 4.93
N MET A 57 -0.62 -9.88 5.21
CA MET A 57 0.73 -9.33 5.16
C MET A 57 1.20 -8.96 6.56
N GLN A 58 2.47 -9.20 6.82
CA GLN A 58 3.18 -8.64 7.96
C GLN A 58 3.95 -7.42 7.45
N PRO A 59 3.74 -6.24 8.02
CA PRO A 59 4.38 -5.02 7.56
C PRO A 59 5.88 -5.00 7.86
N ALA A 60 6.63 -4.20 7.11
CA ALA A 60 7.95 -3.74 7.50
C ALA A 60 7.81 -2.44 8.31
N PHE A 61 8.60 -2.31 9.38
CA PHE A 61 8.56 -1.14 10.26
C PHE A 61 9.77 -0.24 10.09
N LYS A 62 9.57 1.06 10.35
CA LYS A 62 10.61 2.09 10.38
C LYS A 62 10.52 2.86 11.68
N ASP A 63 11.65 3.09 12.31
CA ASP A 63 11.83 3.74 13.61
C ASP A 63 12.49 5.14 13.49
N TYR A 64 12.09 5.89 12.47
CA TYR A 64 12.62 7.25 12.30
C TYR A 64 12.39 8.11 13.54
N LEU A 65 13.29 9.06 13.80
CA LEU A 65 13.29 9.89 15.01
C LEU A 65 12.00 10.70 15.22
N TRP A 66 11.30 11.03 14.15
CA TRP A 66 10.02 11.75 14.21
C TRP A 66 8.81 10.86 14.53
N GLY A 67 9.00 9.55 14.66
CA GLY A 67 7.93 8.59 14.89
C GLY A 67 7.39 8.62 16.32
N GLY A 68 6.13 8.27 16.46
CA GLY A 68 5.42 8.15 17.72
C GLY A 68 5.16 6.71 18.16
N THR A 69 4.25 6.55 19.11
CA THR A 69 3.83 5.26 19.69
C THR A 69 2.42 4.84 19.31
N LYS A 70 1.66 5.71 18.60
CA LYS A 70 0.25 5.46 18.29
C LYS A 70 0.04 4.22 17.42
N LEU A 71 0.96 3.91 16.50
CA LEU A 71 0.88 2.68 15.71
C LEU A 71 0.91 1.44 16.60
N LYS A 72 1.61 1.47 17.74
CA LYS A 72 1.59 0.38 18.73
C LYS A 72 0.33 0.43 19.58
N GLU A 73 0.00 1.59 20.13
CA GLU A 73 -1.04 1.77 21.14
C GLU A 73 -2.46 1.69 20.56
N HIS A 74 -2.69 2.31 19.41
CA HIS A 74 -4.03 2.43 18.80
C HIS A 74 -4.26 1.45 17.65
N TYR A 75 -3.19 1.09 16.90
CA TYR A 75 -3.30 0.28 15.68
C TYR A 75 -2.74 -1.14 15.83
N GLY A 76 -2.36 -1.54 17.06
CA GLY A 76 -1.96 -2.92 17.36
C GLY A 76 -0.72 -3.39 16.61
N LYS A 77 0.19 -2.48 16.23
CA LYS A 77 1.45 -2.84 15.59
C LYS A 77 2.48 -3.25 16.62
N HIS A 78 3.15 -4.37 16.41
CA HIS A 78 4.10 -4.94 17.36
C HIS A 78 5.43 -5.21 16.70
N CYS A 79 6.50 -4.64 17.25
CA CYS A 79 7.89 -4.90 16.91
C CYS A 79 8.79 -4.51 18.10
N ASP A 80 10.09 -4.77 17.98
CA ASP A 80 11.07 -4.51 19.03
C ASP A 80 11.51 -3.03 19.13
N TYR A 81 11.06 -2.16 18.20
CA TYR A 81 11.35 -0.72 18.27
C TYR A 81 10.55 -0.05 19.39
N ASP A 82 11.11 0.97 20.03
CA ASP A 82 10.41 1.77 21.05
C ASP A 82 9.26 2.59 20.42
N SER A 83 9.50 3.17 19.24
CA SER A 83 8.50 3.87 18.45
C SER A 83 8.40 3.28 17.04
N ILE A 84 7.30 3.52 16.36
CA ILE A 84 7.09 3.13 14.96
C ILE A 84 6.69 4.39 14.19
N ALA A 85 7.62 4.91 13.40
CA ALA A 85 7.35 6.05 12.52
C ALA A 85 6.48 5.65 11.32
N GLU A 86 6.81 4.53 10.68
CA GLU A 86 6.07 4.01 9.55
C GLU A 86 5.87 2.49 9.65
N SER A 87 4.69 2.04 9.27
CA SER A 87 4.35 0.64 9.07
C SER A 87 4.00 0.44 7.60
N TRP A 88 4.87 -0.24 6.86
CA TRP A 88 4.71 -0.50 5.43
C TRP A 88 3.85 -1.74 5.24
N GLU A 89 2.55 -1.52 5.18
CA GLU A 89 1.53 -2.57 5.15
C GLU A 89 1.61 -3.45 3.90
N LEU A 90 1.87 -2.82 2.75
CA LEU A 90 2.08 -3.48 1.47
C LEU A 90 3.25 -2.84 0.77
N SER A 91 4.34 -3.58 0.63
CA SER A 91 5.57 -3.07 0.04
C SER A 91 6.39 -4.19 -0.59
N ALA A 92 6.73 -4.01 -1.86
CA ALA A 92 7.76 -4.80 -2.56
C ALA A 92 9.09 -4.03 -2.68
N HIS A 93 9.19 -2.84 -2.06
CA HIS A 93 10.36 -1.97 -2.15
C HIS A 93 11.55 -2.54 -1.38
N GLU A 94 12.75 -2.48 -1.96
CA GLU A 94 13.97 -3.07 -1.38
C GLU A 94 14.32 -2.54 0.01
N ALA A 95 14.03 -1.27 0.28
CA ALA A 95 14.26 -0.66 1.59
C ALA A 95 13.36 -1.21 2.71
N GLY A 96 12.29 -1.95 2.38
CA GLY A 96 11.40 -2.53 3.38
C GLY A 96 10.27 -3.31 2.75
N GLN A 97 10.45 -4.61 2.58
CA GLN A 97 9.42 -5.48 2.03
C GLN A 97 8.49 -5.99 3.12
N SER A 98 7.21 -6.05 2.81
CA SER A 98 6.25 -6.79 3.63
C SER A 98 6.48 -8.30 3.45
N ILE A 99 6.05 -9.08 4.44
CA ILE A 99 6.18 -10.54 4.45
C ILE A 99 4.79 -11.15 4.36
N VAL A 100 4.63 -12.19 3.55
CA VAL A 100 3.39 -12.97 3.48
C VAL A 100 3.18 -13.68 4.82
N ALA A 101 2.08 -13.39 5.51
CA ALA A 101 1.79 -13.88 6.86
C ALA A 101 0.82 -15.07 6.91
N SER A 102 0.18 -15.43 5.79
CA SER A 102 -0.77 -16.56 5.71
C SER A 102 -0.54 -17.41 4.46
N GLY A 103 -1.21 -18.57 4.44
CA GLY A 103 -1.25 -19.46 3.30
C GLY A 103 0.06 -20.18 3.00
N ARG A 104 0.11 -20.82 1.83
CA ARG A 104 1.25 -21.69 1.43
C ARG A 104 2.56 -20.92 1.21
N TYR A 105 2.49 -19.62 1.00
CA TYR A 105 3.65 -18.75 0.80
C TYR A 105 4.07 -18.01 2.08
N LYS A 106 3.50 -18.36 3.23
CA LYS A 106 3.84 -17.74 4.54
C LYS A 106 5.35 -17.69 4.77
N GLY A 107 5.83 -16.52 5.21
CA GLY A 107 7.25 -16.26 5.50
C GLY A 107 8.05 -15.76 4.29
N ARG A 108 7.47 -15.68 3.09
CA ARG A 108 8.18 -15.13 1.93
C ARG A 108 8.07 -13.60 1.90
N LEU A 109 9.10 -12.95 1.39
CA LEU A 109 9.06 -11.55 1.02
C LEU A 109 8.00 -11.33 -0.05
N PHE A 110 7.38 -10.15 -0.03
CA PHE A 110 6.29 -9.86 -0.96
C PHE A 110 6.74 -9.86 -2.43
N ALA A 111 7.94 -9.37 -2.75
CA ALA A 111 8.48 -9.44 -4.11
C ALA A 111 8.68 -10.90 -4.59
N ASP A 112 9.13 -11.79 -3.70
CA ASP A 112 9.24 -13.22 -4.02
C ASP A 112 7.87 -13.86 -4.26
N TYR A 113 6.88 -13.47 -3.47
CA TYR A 113 5.50 -13.91 -3.66
C TYR A 113 4.96 -13.47 -5.02
N LEU A 114 5.12 -12.19 -5.38
CA LEU A 114 4.71 -11.66 -6.67
C LEU A 114 5.35 -12.42 -7.84
N SER A 115 6.63 -12.76 -7.73
CA SER A 115 7.33 -13.54 -8.74
C SER A 115 6.79 -14.98 -8.89
N LYS A 116 6.25 -15.56 -7.81
CA LYS A 116 5.68 -16.90 -7.80
C LYS A 116 4.27 -16.97 -8.36
N ILE A 117 3.45 -15.97 -8.06
CA ILE A 117 2.08 -15.93 -8.58
C ILE A 117 2.02 -15.48 -10.04
N GLY A 118 3.04 -14.76 -10.51
CA GLY A 118 3.07 -14.18 -11.85
C GLY A 118 2.38 -12.82 -11.96
N ARG A 119 2.83 -12.01 -12.90
CA ARG A 119 2.30 -10.63 -13.11
C ARG A 119 0.85 -10.62 -13.56
N GLU A 120 0.42 -11.65 -14.27
CA GLU A 120 -0.96 -11.83 -14.71
C GLU A 120 -1.96 -11.85 -13.54
N ASN A 121 -1.49 -12.18 -12.34
CA ASN A 121 -2.30 -12.23 -11.12
C ASN A 121 -2.19 -10.95 -10.25
N CYS A 122 -1.44 -9.95 -10.72
CA CYS A 122 -1.33 -8.65 -10.03
C CYS A 122 -2.31 -7.59 -10.58
N GLY A 123 -3.29 -7.99 -11.41
CA GLY A 123 -4.19 -7.09 -12.11
C GLY A 123 -3.64 -6.62 -13.47
N TRP A 124 -4.55 -6.32 -14.40
CA TRP A 124 -4.18 -6.03 -15.79
C TRP A 124 -3.29 -4.78 -15.92
N LYS A 125 -3.49 -3.76 -15.06
CA LYS A 125 -2.67 -2.55 -15.05
C LYS A 125 -1.22 -2.79 -14.63
N CYS A 126 -0.94 -3.84 -13.87
CA CYS A 126 0.40 -4.17 -13.41
C CYS A 126 1.21 -4.99 -14.45
N GLN A 127 0.59 -5.49 -15.49
CA GLN A 127 1.26 -6.36 -16.49
C GLN A 127 2.36 -5.64 -17.27
N SER A 128 2.17 -4.34 -17.53
CA SER A 128 3.11 -3.50 -18.26
C SER A 128 4.15 -2.79 -17.38
N ILE A 129 4.03 -2.92 -16.06
CA ILE A 129 4.90 -2.22 -15.10
C ILE A 129 5.97 -3.19 -14.60
N GLU A 130 7.24 -2.81 -14.67
CA GLU A 130 8.35 -3.67 -14.30
C GLU A 130 8.39 -3.98 -12.80
N ARG A 131 8.19 -2.97 -11.95
CA ARG A 131 8.13 -3.10 -10.48
C ARG A 131 6.69 -3.02 -10.00
N PHE A 132 6.40 -3.63 -8.86
CA PHE A 132 5.08 -3.51 -8.23
C PHE A 132 4.84 -2.04 -7.81
N PRO A 133 3.76 -1.38 -8.31
CA PRO A 133 3.67 0.07 -8.30
C PRO A 133 3.03 0.67 -7.04
N ILE A 134 2.69 -0.14 -6.04
CA ILE A 134 1.93 0.31 -4.88
C ILE A 134 2.75 0.10 -3.61
N LEU A 135 2.79 1.14 -2.77
CA LEU A 135 3.29 1.10 -1.42
C LEU A 135 2.23 1.69 -0.50
N VAL A 136 1.76 0.91 0.46
CA VAL A 136 0.78 1.34 1.46
C VAL A 136 1.45 1.47 2.81
N LYS A 137 1.34 2.64 3.44
CA LYS A 137 1.94 2.93 4.74
C LYS A 137 0.89 3.41 5.74
N LEU A 138 1.06 3.05 7.00
CA LEU A 138 0.55 3.84 8.13
C LEU A 138 1.72 4.65 8.68
N ILE A 139 1.48 5.92 8.95
CA ILE A 139 2.49 6.89 9.41
C ILE A 139 2.03 7.49 10.72
N ASP A 140 2.90 7.48 11.73
CA ASP A 140 2.71 8.17 13.00
C ASP A 140 3.74 9.28 13.14
N ALA A 141 3.34 10.49 12.74
CA ALA A 141 4.16 11.68 12.77
C ALA A 141 4.01 12.41 14.11
N LYS A 142 4.86 12.08 15.08
CA LYS A 142 4.94 12.81 16.35
C LYS A 142 5.68 14.15 16.20
N GLU A 143 6.73 14.17 15.38
CA GLU A 143 7.51 15.36 15.06
C GLU A 143 7.37 15.70 13.58
N ASN A 144 7.92 16.83 13.16
CA ASN A 144 7.88 17.23 11.76
C ASN A 144 8.67 16.27 10.86
N LEU A 145 8.06 15.84 9.78
CA LEU A 145 8.77 15.15 8.71
C LEU A 145 9.58 16.13 7.87
N SER A 146 10.56 15.61 7.15
CA SER A 146 11.27 16.38 6.14
C SER A 146 10.31 16.85 5.04
N VAL A 147 10.54 18.05 4.54
CA VAL A 147 9.87 18.52 3.32
C VAL A 147 10.43 17.76 2.12
N GLN A 148 9.56 17.18 1.32
CA GLN A 148 9.93 16.34 0.19
C GLN A 148 9.29 16.86 -1.10
N VAL A 149 10.02 16.70 -2.20
CA VAL A 149 9.50 16.88 -3.55
C VAL A 149 9.60 15.56 -4.28
N HIS A 150 8.47 15.10 -4.83
CA HIS A 150 8.44 13.85 -5.56
C HIS A 150 8.50 14.12 -7.06
N PRO A 151 9.53 13.60 -7.76
CA PRO A 151 9.68 13.77 -9.20
C PRO A 151 8.68 12.91 -9.98
N ASP A 152 8.51 13.24 -11.26
CA ASP A 152 7.88 12.36 -12.25
C ASP A 152 8.81 11.20 -12.68
N ASP A 153 8.27 10.28 -13.48
CA ASP A 153 9.04 9.12 -13.97
C ASP A 153 10.24 9.53 -14.85
N ASP A 154 10.10 10.54 -15.69
CA ASP A 154 11.15 10.96 -16.60
C ASP A 154 12.39 11.45 -15.83
N TYR A 155 12.18 12.27 -14.82
CA TYR A 155 13.26 12.73 -13.95
C TYR A 155 13.82 11.61 -13.10
N ALA A 156 12.97 10.86 -12.41
CA ALA A 156 13.39 9.86 -11.44
C ALA A 156 14.15 8.71 -12.09
N LEU A 157 13.67 8.18 -13.22
CA LEU A 157 14.35 7.11 -13.97
C LEU A 157 15.71 7.56 -14.50
N SER A 158 15.82 8.82 -14.96
CA SER A 158 17.06 9.33 -15.54
C SER A 158 18.14 9.70 -14.52
N ARG A 159 17.77 10.02 -13.27
CA ARG A 159 18.65 10.56 -12.25
C ARG A 159 18.87 9.65 -11.06
N GLU A 160 17.83 8.96 -10.63
CA GLU A 160 17.83 8.18 -9.39
C GLU A 160 17.71 6.67 -9.65
N ASN A 161 17.45 6.25 -10.90
CA ASN A 161 17.14 4.87 -11.27
C ASN A 161 15.93 4.30 -10.49
N GLU A 162 14.99 5.18 -10.17
CA GLU A 162 13.74 4.88 -9.48
C GLU A 162 12.55 5.43 -10.30
N TYR A 163 11.34 4.93 -10.02
CA TYR A 163 10.13 5.52 -10.57
C TYR A 163 9.78 6.82 -9.85
N GLY A 164 9.12 7.71 -10.54
CA GLY A 164 8.46 8.86 -9.95
C GLY A 164 7.44 8.42 -8.90
N LYS A 165 7.03 9.34 -8.04
CA LYS A 165 6.13 9.02 -6.94
C LYS A 165 4.89 9.90 -6.97
N ASN A 166 3.74 9.26 -7.22
CA ASN A 166 2.44 9.85 -6.92
C ASN A 166 2.03 9.45 -5.51
N GLU A 167 1.65 10.39 -4.68
CA GLU A 167 1.34 10.16 -3.28
C GLU A 167 -0.05 10.71 -2.94
N MET A 168 -0.78 9.97 -2.12
CA MET A 168 -2.06 10.37 -1.54
C MET A 168 -2.00 10.14 -0.04
N TRP A 169 -2.49 11.10 0.73
CA TRP A 169 -2.61 10.99 2.18
C TRP A 169 -4.08 10.98 2.58
N TYR A 170 -4.39 10.08 3.51
CA TYR A 170 -5.67 10.04 4.19
C TYR A 170 -5.42 10.17 5.71
N VAL A 171 -5.89 11.25 6.31
CA VAL A 171 -5.70 11.52 7.74
C VAL A 171 -6.66 10.66 8.55
N LEU A 172 -6.12 9.76 9.38
CA LEU A 172 -6.90 8.89 10.26
C LEU A 172 -7.24 9.59 11.57
N GLU A 173 -6.26 10.26 12.19
CA GLU A 173 -6.41 11.06 13.40
C GLU A 173 -5.38 12.18 13.42
N HIS A 174 -5.62 13.22 14.21
CA HIS A 174 -4.70 14.34 14.40
C HIS A 174 -4.82 14.94 15.79
N GLU A 175 -3.74 15.54 16.28
CA GLU A 175 -3.74 16.41 17.45
C GLU A 175 -4.18 17.83 17.06
N GLU A 176 -4.63 18.62 18.05
CA GLU A 176 -4.92 20.05 17.85
C GLU A 176 -3.65 20.77 17.39
N GLY A 177 -3.77 21.55 16.32
CA GLY A 177 -2.65 22.29 15.73
C GLY A 177 -1.77 21.48 14.77
N ALA A 178 -2.03 20.19 14.57
CA ALA A 178 -1.36 19.42 13.54
C ALA A 178 -1.67 19.98 12.14
N GLY A 179 -0.68 19.93 11.24
CA GLY A 179 -0.83 20.46 9.90
C GLY A 179 -0.03 19.68 8.86
N ILE A 180 -0.33 19.93 7.61
CA ILE A 180 0.36 19.37 6.46
C ILE A 180 0.87 20.51 5.59
N TYR A 181 2.14 20.49 5.23
CA TYR A 181 2.68 21.36 4.21
C TYR A 181 2.37 20.77 2.84
N CYS A 182 1.67 21.52 1.99
CA CYS A 182 1.29 21.07 0.65
C CYS A 182 1.43 22.23 -0.34
N GLY A 183 2.44 22.15 -1.21
CA GLY A 183 2.73 23.15 -2.22
C GLY A 183 3.30 24.45 -1.64
N PHE A 184 3.34 25.47 -2.49
CA PHE A 184 3.80 26.81 -2.15
C PHE A 184 2.63 27.74 -1.83
N LYS A 185 2.86 28.81 -1.06
CA LYS A 185 1.85 29.84 -0.76
C LYS A 185 1.43 30.63 -2.00
N GLN A 186 2.25 30.65 -3.04
CA GLN A 186 2.05 31.34 -4.30
C GLN A 186 2.79 30.59 -5.40
N ASP A 187 2.48 30.91 -6.66
CA ASP A 187 3.25 30.40 -7.78
C ASP A 187 4.70 30.85 -7.68
N MET A 188 5.64 29.93 -7.81
CA MET A 188 7.06 30.20 -7.74
C MET A 188 7.79 29.66 -8.97
N THR A 189 8.72 30.46 -9.50
CA THR A 189 9.62 29.98 -10.53
C THR A 189 10.74 29.12 -9.91
N ARG A 190 11.43 28.36 -10.74
CA ARG A 190 12.58 27.57 -10.31
C ARG A 190 13.68 28.43 -9.67
N GLU A 191 13.93 29.60 -10.26
CA GLU A 191 14.93 30.55 -9.77
C GLU A 191 14.57 31.09 -8.37
N GLN A 192 13.29 31.43 -8.15
CA GLN A 192 12.80 31.88 -6.85
C GLN A 192 12.92 30.80 -5.78
N VAL A 193 12.65 29.52 -6.14
CA VAL A 193 12.86 28.41 -5.21
C VAL A 193 14.33 28.25 -4.88
N GLN A 194 15.21 28.36 -5.87
CA GLN A 194 16.66 28.25 -5.68
C GLN A 194 17.21 29.39 -4.82
N GLU A 195 16.73 30.60 -5.02
CA GLU A 195 17.07 31.77 -4.20
C GLU A 195 16.64 31.55 -2.75
N ALA A 196 15.39 31.15 -2.52
CA ALA A 196 14.88 30.88 -1.18
C ALA A 196 15.64 29.78 -0.43
N LEU A 197 16.13 28.76 -1.14
CA LEU A 197 16.98 27.72 -0.54
C LEU A 197 18.41 28.21 -0.19
N THR A 198 18.84 29.28 -0.83
CA THR A 198 20.20 29.84 -0.58
C THR A 198 20.19 30.86 0.57
N ASP A 199 19.09 31.58 0.71
CA ASP A 199 18.91 32.65 1.68
C ASP A 199 18.45 32.19 3.07
N GLY A 200 18.03 30.90 3.23
CA GLY A 200 17.63 30.47 4.50
C GLY A 200 17.19 29.42 5.06
#